data_b74df70cfdc1ee509af783a239353409
#
_entry.id   b74df70cfdc1ee509af783a239353409
#
_cell.length_a   1.000
_cell.length_b   1.000
_cell.length_c   1.000
_cell.angle_alpha   90.00
_cell.angle_beta   90.00
_cell.angle_gamma   90.00
#
_symmetry.space_group_name_H-M   'P 1'
#
loop_
_entity.id
_entity.type
_entity.pdbx_description
1 polymer ?
#
loop_
_entity_poly.entity_id
_entity_poly.type
_entity_poly.pdbx_seq_one_letter_code
_entity_poly.pdbx_strand_id
1 'polypeptide(L)'
;MQEYWHSSLLACERYLNSPYISVDQKLYKTVPFSFKEIRPWVKYGWEMILIVHEIIKTENPLKHDNKDIFINNYHQNCQRILNENSWIAEDLQKILDKSRKYQILSKKLGLGLNMVGK
;
A
#
# COMPACT_ATOMS: atom_id res chain seq x y z
N MET A 1 4.83 7.46 -9.17
CA MET A 1 5.01 7.12 -7.74
C MET A 1 3.75 7.33 -6.94
N GLN A 2 3.12 8.49 -7.05
CA GLN A 2 1.88 8.80 -6.33
C GLN A 2 0.75 7.83 -6.66
N GLU A 3 0.63 7.42 -7.90
CA GLU A 3 -0.43 6.48 -8.31
C GLU A 3 -0.28 5.12 -7.64
N TYR A 4 0.93 4.62 -7.49
CA TYR A 4 1.18 3.34 -6.84
C TYR A 4 0.88 3.41 -5.35
N TRP A 5 1.22 4.52 -4.70
CA TRP A 5 0.87 4.75 -3.30
C TRP A 5 -0.66 4.75 -3.12
N HIS A 6 -1.34 5.52 -3.96
CA HIS A 6 -2.81 5.62 -3.91
C HIS A 6 -3.49 4.29 -4.16
N SER A 7 -3.04 3.56 -5.18
CA SER A 7 -3.64 2.25 -5.52
C SER A 7 -3.45 1.25 -4.39
N SER A 8 -2.25 1.22 -3.80
CA SER A 8 -1.94 0.30 -2.70
C SER A 8 -2.70 0.67 -1.43
N LEU A 9 -2.80 1.96 -1.14
CA LEU A 9 -3.56 2.45 0.01
C LEU A 9 -5.04 2.11 -0.14
N LEU A 10 -5.58 2.31 -1.33
CA LEU A 10 -6.96 1.97 -1.64
C LEU A 10 -7.21 0.47 -1.52
N ALA A 11 -6.25 -0.35 -1.96
CA ALA A 11 -6.33 -1.81 -1.82
C ALA A 11 -6.46 -2.21 -0.35
N CYS A 12 -5.62 -1.64 0.50
CA CYS A 12 -5.67 -1.92 1.95
C CYS A 12 -7.00 -1.48 2.56
N GLU A 13 -7.44 -0.28 2.24
CA GLU A 13 -8.65 0.29 2.83
C GLU A 13 -9.91 -0.41 2.34
N ARG A 14 -10.04 -0.58 1.02
CA ARG A 14 -11.30 -1.01 0.42
C ARG A 14 -11.46 -2.52 0.34
N TYR A 15 -10.40 -3.22 0.01
CA TYR A 15 -10.48 -4.65 -0.30
C TYR A 15 -9.96 -5.55 0.81
N LEU A 16 -8.99 -5.09 1.56
CA LEU A 16 -8.38 -5.90 2.61
C LEU A 16 -8.94 -5.59 4.00
N ASN A 17 -9.75 -4.54 4.12
CA ASN A 17 -10.34 -4.13 5.40
C ASN A 17 -9.31 -4.07 6.52
N SER A 18 -8.16 -3.48 6.20
CA SER A 18 -7.10 -3.37 7.20
C SER A 18 -7.60 -2.56 8.40
N PRO A 19 -7.57 -3.12 9.61
CA PRO A 19 -8.09 -2.42 10.79
C PRO A 19 -7.24 -1.23 11.20
N TYR A 20 -6.08 -1.08 10.60
CA TYR A 20 -5.13 -0.03 10.95
C TYR A 20 -5.32 1.24 10.12
N ILE A 21 -6.19 1.18 9.11
CA ILE A 21 -6.40 2.35 8.25
C ILE A 21 -7.61 3.12 8.73
N SER A 22 -7.35 4.23 9.40
CA SER A 22 -8.33 5.27 9.51
C SER A 22 -8.22 6.13 8.28
N VAL A 23 -9.35 6.43 7.65
CA VAL A 23 -9.37 7.21 6.42
C VAL A 23 -8.95 8.63 6.72
N ASP A 24 -7.65 8.90 6.66
CA ASP A 24 -7.12 10.24 6.72
C ASP A 24 -6.76 10.66 5.31
N GLN A 25 -7.39 11.73 4.83
CA GLN A 25 -7.15 12.25 3.50
C GLN A 25 -5.69 12.63 3.27
N LYS A 26 -4.97 12.94 4.33
CA LYS A 26 -3.54 13.25 4.24
C LYS A 26 -2.76 12.09 3.66
N LEU A 27 -3.18 10.85 3.95
CA LEU A 27 -2.52 9.66 3.42
C LEU A 27 -2.62 9.59 1.89
N TYR A 28 -3.67 10.15 1.32
CA TYR A 28 -3.84 10.19 -0.14
C TYR A 28 -3.10 11.35 -0.80
N LYS A 29 -2.82 12.40 -0.05
CA LYS A 29 -2.22 13.62 -0.61
C LYS A 29 -0.70 13.56 -0.67
N THR A 30 -0.09 12.90 0.27
CA THR A 30 1.37 12.89 0.41
C THR A 30 1.90 11.47 0.45
N VAL A 31 2.78 11.15 -0.50
CA VAL A 31 3.47 9.86 -0.51
C VAL A 31 4.54 9.89 0.58
N PRO A 32 4.51 8.96 1.55
CA PRO A 32 5.55 8.91 2.56
C PRO A 32 6.93 8.70 1.96
N PHE A 33 7.92 9.33 2.56
CA PHE A 33 9.29 9.24 2.08
C PHE A 33 9.83 7.80 2.14
N SER A 34 9.46 7.06 3.16
CA SER A 34 9.86 5.65 3.30
C SER A 34 9.34 4.79 2.14
N PHE A 35 8.13 5.05 1.66
CA PHE A 35 7.60 4.35 0.50
C PHE A 35 8.46 4.61 -0.73
N LYS A 36 8.84 5.85 -0.96
CA LYS A 36 9.70 6.24 -2.09
C LYS A 36 11.07 5.57 -2.01
N GLU A 37 11.64 5.47 -0.82
CA GLU A 37 12.96 4.88 -0.62
C GLU A 37 12.97 3.36 -0.80
N ILE A 38 11.88 2.69 -0.44
CA ILE A 38 11.78 1.23 -0.57
C ILE A 38 11.38 0.82 -1.98
N ARG A 39 10.72 1.70 -2.73
CA ARG A 39 10.19 1.42 -4.06
C ARG A 39 11.18 0.72 -5.01
N PRO A 40 12.48 1.09 -5.06
CA PRO A 40 13.44 0.43 -5.96
C PRO A 40 13.63 -1.07 -5.71
N TRP A 41 13.32 -1.56 -4.51
CA TRP A 41 13.45 -2.99 -4.18
C TRP A 41 12.22 -3.80 -4.55
N VAL A 42 11.12 -3.15 -4.90
CA VAL A 42 9.89 -3.82 -5.28
C VAL A 42 10.08 -4.56 -6.60
N LYS A 43 9.82 -5.87 -6.59
CA LYS A 43 9.88 -6.72 -7.77
C LYS A 43 8.52 -6.91 -8.41
N TYR A 44 7.50 -7.10 -7.59
CA TYR A 44 6.13 -7.35 -8.03
C TYR A 44 5.20 -6.30 -7.45
N GLY A 45 4.20 -5.89 -8.24
CA GLY A 45 3.27 -4.85 -7.82
C GLY A 45 2.61 -5.10 -6.47
N TRP A 46 2.20 -6.33 -6.20
CA TRP A 46 1.51 -6.69 -4.96
C TRP A 46 2.37 -6.42 -3.71
N GLU A 47 3.68 -6.38 -3.85
CA GLU A 47 4.57 -6.09 -2.72
C GLU A 47 4.35 -4.68 -2.18
N MET A 48 3.91 -3.75 -3.03
CA MET A 48 3.62 -2.39 -2.60
C MET A 48 2.49 -2.34 -1.56
N ILE A 49 1.53 -3.26 -1.65
CA ILE A 49 0.46 -3.37 -0.65
C ILE A 49 1.04 -3.69 0.72
N LEU A 50 2.02 -4.58 0.77
CA LEU A 50 2.68 -4.97 2.01
C LEU A 50 3.41 -3.79 2.64
N ILE A 51 4.11 -3.01 1.83
CA ILE A 51 4.83 -1.83 2.30
C ILE A 51 3.87 -0.80 2.87
N VAL A 52 2.79 -0.53 2.17
CA VAL A 52 1.75 0.41 2.62
C VAL A 52 1.12 -0.07 3.93
N HIS A 53 0.77 -1.35 3.99
CA HIS A 53 0.19 -1.94 5.19
C HIS A 53 1.11 -1.77 6.40
N GLU A 54 2.40 -2.03 6.22
CA GLU A 54 3.38 -1.92 7.29
C GLU A 54 3.58 -0.49 7.75
N ILE A 55 3.59 0.46 6.82
CA ILE A 55 3.71 1.89 7.15
C ILE A 55 2.54 2.37 8.00
N ILE A 56 1.33 1.90 7.69
CA ILE A 56 0.12 2.34 8.37
C ILE A 56 -0.05 1.61 9.71
N LYS A 57 0.23 0.32 9.73
CA LYS A 57 -0.03 -0.57 10.86
C LYS A 57 0.65 -0.11 12.16
N THR A 58 1.88 0.34 12.08
CA THR A 58 2.67 0.60 13.29
C THR A 58 3.09 2.06 13.40
N GLU A 59 2.18 2.96 13.03
CA GLU A 59 2.44 4.39 13.09
C GLU A 59 3.70 4.76 12.30
N ASN A 60 3.79 4.19 11.09
CA ASN A 60 4.89 4.44 10.20
C ASN A 60 6.20 3.78 10.65
N PRO A 61 6.23 2.45 10.79
CA PRO A 61 7.42 1.72 11.26
C PRO A 61 8.59 1.80 10.31
N LEU A 62 8.34 2.17 9.06
CA LEU A 62 9.38 2.29 8.04
C LEU A 62 9.92 3.71 7.94
N LYS A 63 9.66 4.52 8.98
CA LYS A 63 10.17 5.87 9.09
C LYS A 63 11.60 5.82 9.64
N HIS A 64 12.46 6.67 9.10
CA HIS A 64 13.86 6.78 9.54
C HIS A 64 14.61 5.44 9.43
N ASP A 65 15.23 4.98 10.50
CA ASP A 65 16.13 3.83 10.50
C ASP A 65 15.43 2.49 10.24
N ASN A 66 14.14 2.40 10.52
CA ASN A 66 13.41 1.15 10.34
C ASN A 66 13.32 0.71 8.88
N LYS A 67 13.38 1.64 7.94
CA LYS A 67 13.36 1.29 6.52
C LYS A 67 14.57 0.47 6.10
N ASP A 68 15.76 0.78 6.65
CA ASP A 68 16.99 0.07 6.30
C ASP A 68 16.94 -1.38 6.79
N ILE A 69 16.37 -1.60 7.98
CA ILE A 69 16.15 -2.93 8.49
C ILE A 69 15.19 -3.69 7.58
N PHE A 70 14.14 -3.04 7.12
CA PHE A 70 13.18 -3.64 6.20
C PHE A 70 13.83 -4.00 4.88
N ILE A 71 14.62 -3.09 4.31
CA ILE A 71 15.29 -3.30 3.03
C ILE A 71 16.32 -4.43 3.10
N ASN A 72 17.09 -4.50 4.17
CA ASN A 72 18.14 -5.51 4.32
C ASN A 72 17.59 -6.93 4.32
N ASN A 73 16.33 -7.11 4.73
CA ASN A 73 15.66 -8.40 4.75
C ASN A 73 14.37 -8.34 3.96
N TYR A 74 14.41 -7.69 2.82
CA TYR A 74 13.21 -7.33 2.05
C TYR A 74 12.31 -8.55 1.75
N HIS A 75 12.88 -9.59 1.18
CA HIS A 75 12.11 -10.78 0.81
C HIS A 75 11.49 -11.46 2.01
N GLN A 76 12.27 -11.65 3.09
CA GLN A 76 11.77 -12.27 4.31
C GLN A 76 10.69 -11.44 4.98
N ASN A 77 10.83 -10.11 4.95
CA ASN A 77 9.81 -9.23 5.49
C ASN A 77 8.49 -9.33 4.71
N CYS A 78 8.57 -9.42 3.38
CA CYS A 78 7.38 -9.62 2.57
C CYS A 78 6.69 -10.94 2.91
N GLN A 79 7.45 -12.02 3.04
CA GLN A 79 6.90 -13.33 3.41
C GLN A 79 6.28 -13.30 4.80
N ARG A 80 6.93 -12.62 5.74
CA ARG A 80 6.40 -12.47 7.10
C ARG A 80 5.04 -11.79 7.08
N ILE A 81 4.92 -10.69 6.35
CA ILE A 81 3.66 -9.93 6.28
C ILE A 81 2.54 -10.78 5.66
N LEU A 82 2.85 -11.51 4.59
CA LEU A 82 1.88 -12.42 3.98
C LEU A 82 1.40 -13.44 5.00
N ASN A 83 2.32 -14.07 5.72
CA ASN A 83 1.99 -15.11 6.70
C ASN A 83 1.19 -14.57 7.87
N GLU A 84 1.59 -13.40 8.41
CA GLU A 84 0.90 -12.79 9.55
C GLU A 84 -0.57 -12.46 9.24
N ASN A 85 -0.85 -12.12 7.99
CA ASN A 85 -2.20 -11.72 7.59
C ASN A 85 -2.95 -12.81 6.83
N SER A 86 -2.33 -13.97 6.62
CA SER A 86 -2.88 -15.05 5.82
C SER A 86 -3.22 -14.59 4.39
N TRP A 87 -2.39 -13.74 3.83
CA TRP A 87 -2.56 -13.24 2.48
C TRP A 87 -1.77 -14.07 1.48
N ILE A 88 -2.32 -14.17 0.26
CA ILE A 88 -1.71 -14.86 -0.87
C ILE A 88 -1.33 -13.82 -1.91
N ALA A 89 -0.08 -13.89 -2.41
CA ALA A 89 0.45 -12.91 -3.36
C ALA A 89 -0.43 -12.73 -4.61
N GLU A 90 -0.95 -13.82 -5.16
CA GLU A 90 -1.81 -13.76 -6.34
C GLU A 90 -3.10 -12.97 -6.07
N ASP A 91 -3.67 -13.16 -4.88
CA ASP A 91 -4.87 -12.43 -4.48
C ASP A 91 -4.59 -10.95 -4.32
N LEU A 92 -3.45 -10.61 -3.74
CA LEU A 92 -3.04 -9.22 -3.59
C LEU A 92 -2.83 -8.55 -4.95
N GLN A 93 -2.27 -9.27 -5.93
CA GLN A 93 -2.09 -8.72 -7.27
C GLN A 93 -3.44 -8.41 -7.92
N LYS A 94 -4.40 -9.31 -7.78
CA LYS A 94 -5.77 -9.09 -8.28
C LYS A 94 -6.42 -7.87 -7.62
N ILE A 95 -6.24 -7.74 -6.33
CA ILE A 95 -6.76 -6.61 -5.56
C ILE A 95 -6.13 -5.30 -6.02
N LEU A 96 -4.82 -5.31 -6.22
CA LEU A 96 -4.11 -4.13 -6.73
C LEU A 96 -4.63 -3.72 -8.10
N ASP A 97 -4.83 -4.68 -9.00
CA ASP A 97 -5.35 -4.42 -10.34
C ASP A 97 -6.74 -3.82 -10.28
N LYS A 98 -7.61 -4.32 -9.40
CA LYS A 98 -8.95 -3.76 -9.18
C LYS A 98 -8.87 -2.33 -8.66
N SER A 99 -7.97 -2.07 -7.72
CA SER A 99 -7.77 -0.74 -7.13
C SER A 99 -7.34 0.25 -8.20
N ARG A 100 -6.43 -0.15 -9.08
CA ARG A 100 -5.94 0.71 -10.15
C ARG A 100 -7.03 1.01 -11.16
N LYS A 101 -7.82 0.02 -11.54
CA LYS A 101 -8.96 0.22 -12.45
C LYS A 101 -9.98 1.18 -11.86
N TYR A 102 -10.29 1.00 -10.58
CA TYR A 102 -11.22 1.86 -9.87
C TYR A 102 -10.70 3.30 -9.82
N GLN A 103 -9.44 3.48 -9.57
CA GLN A 103 -8.80 4.80 -9.52
C GLN A 103 -8.87 5.50 -10.88
N ILE A 104 -8.58 4.78 -11.96
CA ILE A 104 -8.63 5.33 -13.33
C ILE A 104 -10.07 5.72 -13.67
N LEU A 105 -11.03 4.87 -13.36
CA LEU A 105 -12.44 5.14 -13.62
C LEU A 105 -12.93 6.39 -12.85
N SER A 106 -12.53 6.50 -11.60
CA SER A 106 -12.88 7.67 -10.77
C SER A 106 -12.35 8.96 -11.36
N LYS A 107 -11.14 8.96 -11.88
CA LYS A 107 -10.56 10.12 -12.55
C LYS A 107 -11.33 10.47 -13.82
N LYS A 108 -11.69 9.47 -14.63
CA LYS A 108 -12.46 9.66 -15.85
C LYS A 108 -13.82 10.28 -15.59
N LEU A 109 -14.45 9.89 -14.48
CA LEU A 109 -15.76 10.39 -14.09
C LEU A 109 -15.69 11.71 -13.33
N GLY A 110 -14.50 12.27 -13.14
CA GLY A 110 -14.32 13.51 -12.38
C GLY A 110 -14.45 13.35 -10.89
N LEU A 111 -14.43 12.11 -10.39
CA LEU A 111 -14.50 11.83 -8.96
C LEU A 111 -13.13 11.95 -8.32
N GLY A 112 -13.07 12.53 -7.12
CA GLY A 112 -11.84 12.60 -6.36
C GLY A 112 -11.57 11.31 -5.60
N LEU A 113 -10.33 11.09 -5.18
CA LEU A 113 -9.97 9.92 -4.39
C LEU A 113 -10.72 9.85 -3.07
N ASN A 114 -11.11 11.00 -2.52
CA ASN A 114 -11.89 11.07 -1.28
C ASN A 114 -13.22 10.35 -1.38
N MET A 115 -13.77 10.24 -2.57
CA MET A 115 -15.07 9.59 -2.81
C MET A 115 -14.90 8.11 -3.07
N VAL A 116 -13.71 7.68 -3.39
CA VAL A 116 -13.40 6.31 -3.79
C VAL A 116 -13.38 5.35 -2.61
N GLY A 117 -12.93 5.81 -1.44
CA GLY A 117 -12.83 4.99 -0.24
C GLY A 117 -14.14 4.77 0.50
N LYS A 118 -15.18 5.30 -0.02
CA LYS A 118 -16.51 5.16 0.58
C LYS A 118 -17.37 4.24 -0.28
#